data_db57eed40154c8f9ba5b2202913ce023
#
_entry.id   db57eed40154c8f9ba5b2202913ce023
#
_cell.length_a   1.000
_cell.length_b   1.000
_cell.length_c   1.000
_cell.angle_alpha   90.00
_cell.angle_beta   90.00
_cell.angle_gamma   90.00
#
_symmetry.space_group_name_H-M   'P 1'
#
loop_
_entity.id
_entity.type
_entity.pdbx_description
1 polymer ?
#
loop_
_entity_poly.entity_id
_entity_poly.type
_entity_poly.pdbx_seq_one_letter_code
_entity_poly.pdbx_strand_id
1 'polypeptide(L)'
;MQSEFSIPDSNVRTPLVFTREELSFHVLDDAGRKTNELLTLVSEMESKWNSGISSEQEAKAGIVFTPTVNWIKGCYALASKLKSDLGMDVRYFSGEKPKQSSLKGDKFDTYKQKVQNDFKANKYRLLTATKAFGMGVNKTNIAYTIHYGIPSSMEALYQEAGRAGRDKKLFTETPANCYVLMTKENNTDALDEIWDVSTSIPDLKKSAKKLDFE
;
A
#
# COMPACT_ATOMS: atom_id res chain seq x y z
N MET A 1 28.93 6.93 4.61
CA MET A 1 28.48 5.85 5.54
C MET A 1 29.58 4.90 5.95
N GLN A 2 30.33 4.25 5.03
CA GLN A 2 31.42 3.32 5.39
C GLN A 2 32.51 3.96 6.24
N SER A 3 32.95 5.16 5.88
CA SER A 3 33.96 5.90 6.62
C SER A 3 33.54 6.37 8.00
N GLU A 4 32.23 6.64 8.19
CA GLU A 4 31.67 7.10 9.46
C GLU A 4 31.57 5.98 10.50
N PHE A 5 31.40 4.74 10.06
CA PHE A 5 31.25 3.58 10.93
C PHE A 5 32.49 2.68 10.98
N SER A 6 33.58 3.07 10.31
CA SER A 6 34.82 2.27 10.23
C SER A 6 34.59 0.80 9.82
N ILE A 7 33.66 0.57 8.89
CA ILE A 7 33.35 -0.77 8.38
C ILE A 7 34.30 -1.10 7.25
N PRO A 8 35.12 -2.18 7.35
CA PRO A 8 35.97 -2.63 6.27
C PRO A 8 35.15 -3.03 5.04
N ASP A 9 35.63 -2.74 3.82
CA ASP A 9 34.95 -3.07 2.56
C ASP A 9 34.62 -4.56 2.43
N SER A 10 35.47 -5.43 3.00
CA SER A 10 35.21 -6.89 3.04
C SER A 10 33.96 -7.28 3.80
N ASN A 11 33.47 -6.41 4.68
CA ASN A 11 32.27 -6.65 5.50
C ASN A 11 31.02 -6.02 4.87
N VAL A 12 31.17 -5.29 3.76
CA VAL A 12 30.05 -4.72 3.02
C VAL A 12 29.59 -5.73 1.98
N ARG A 13 28.40 -6.27 2.18
CA ARG A 13 27.75 -7.17 1.21
C ARG A 13 26.68 -6.41 0.46
N THR A 14 26.96 -6.10 -0.78
CA THR A 14 25.96 -5.51 -1.69
C THR A 14 25.31 -6.64 -2.48
N PRO A 15 23.98 -6.80 -2.45
CA PRO A 15 23.31 -7.77 -3.29
C PRO A 15 23.58 -7.45 -4.77
N LEU A 16 23.79 -8.46 -5.59
CA LEU A 16 23.97 -8.32 -7.03
C LEU A 16 22.71 -7.81 -7.73
N VAL A 17 21.55 -8.09 -7.15
CA VAL A 17 20.24 -7.69 -7.69
C VAL A 17 19.41 -7.09 -6.54
N PHE A 18 18.92 -5.88 -6.76
CA PHE A 18 18.05 -5.16 -5.82
C PHE A 18 16.56 -5.33 -6.15
N THR A 19 16.24 -5.93 -7.28
CA THR A 19 14.86 -6.17 -7.70
C THR A 19 14.24 -7.34 -6.93
N ARG A 20 12.98 -7.15 -6.55
CA ARG A 20 12.18 -8.22 -5.95
C ARG A 20 11.29 -8.82 -7.03
N GLU A 21 11.71 -9.98 -7.54
CA GLU A 21 10.98 -10.72 -8.59
C GLU A 21 9.58 -11.16 -8.11
N GLU A 22 9.39 -11.25 -6.80
CA GLU A 22 8.11 -11.56 -6.19
C GLU A 22 7.09 -10.42 -6.23
N LEU A 23 7.46 -9.25 -6.79
CA LEU A 23 6.60 -8.08 -6.89
C LEU A 23 6.46 -7.63 -8.35
N SER A 24 5.22 -7.37 -8.76
CA SER A 24 4.89 -6.78 -10.05
C SER A 24 4.28 -5.40 -9.82
N PHE A 25 4.92 -4.35 -10.32
CA PHE A 25 4.47 -2.97 -10.13
C PHE A 25 3.65 -2.49 -11.32
N HIS A 26 2.56 -1.80 -11.02
CA HIS A 26 1.63 -1.24 -12.00
C HIS A 26 1.24 0.17 -11.59
N VAL A 27 1.28 1.10 -12.52
CA VAL A 27 0.77 2.46 -12.34
C VAL A 27 -0.49 2.59 -13.20
N LEU A 28 -1.60 2.98 -12.59
CA LEU A 28 -2.89 3.10 -13.26
C LEU A 28 -3.39 4.54 -13.17
N ASP A 29 -3.78 5.07 -14.33
CA ASP A 29 -4.51 6.32 -14.41
C ASP A 29 -5.98 6.06 -14.05
N ASP A 30 -6.45 6.71 -13.00
CA ASP A 30 -7.83 6.58 -12.53
C ASP A 30 -8.82 7.52 -13.27
N ALA A 31 -8.32 8.32 -14.19
CA ALA A 31 -9.11 9.27 -14.99
C ALA A 31 -10.05 10.13 -14.13
N GLY A 32 -9.63 10.52 -12.93
CA GLY A 32 -10.43 11.28 -11.97
C GLY A 32 -11.49 10.47 -11.21
N ARG A 33 -11.56 9.14 -11.42
CA ARG A 33 -12.54 8.23 -10.79
C ARG A 33 -11.89 7.31 -9.77
N LYS A 34 -10.88 7.79 -9.06
CA LYS A 34 -9.99 7.01 -8.17
C LYS A 34 -10.71 5.99 -7.28
N THR A 35 -11.84 6.36 -6.69
CA THR A 35 -12.58 5.44 -5.81
C THR A 35 -13.24 4.29 -6.58
N ASN A 36 -13.78 4.56 -7.78
CA ASN A 36 -14.37 3.52 -8.61
C ASN A 36 -13.30 2.56 -9.14
N GLU A 37 -12.16 3.10 -9.57
CA GLU A 37 -11.01 2.30 -9.99
C GLU A 37 -10.47 1.45 -8.83
N LEU A 38 -10.43 1.99 -7.60
CA LEU A 38 -10.08 1.21 -6.41
C LEU A 38 -11.04 0.03 -6.20
N LEU A 39 -12.36 0.26 -6.29
CA LEU A 39 -13.36 -0.80 -6.12
C LEU A 39 -13.20 -1.89 -7.18
N THR A 40 -13.06 -1.49 -8.44
CA THR A 40 -12.82 -2.42 -9.55
C THR A 40 -11.57 -3.24 -9.32
N LEU A 41 -10.46 -2.57 -9.00
CA LEU A 41 -9.18 -3.22 -8.80
C LEU A 41 -9.17 -4.18 -7.61
N VAL A 42 -9.81 -3.81 -6.48
CA VAL A 42 -9.95 -4.73 -5.35
C VAL A 42 -10.77 -5.96 -5.75
N SER A 43 -11.88 -5.78 -6.49
CA SER A 43 -12.71 -6.89 -6.98
C SER A 43 -11.92 -7.83 -7.91
N GLU A 44 -11.10 -7.27 -8.79
CA GLU A 44 -10.23 -8.05 -9.68
C GLU A 44 -9.18 -8.84 -8.89
N MET A 45 -8.55 -8.20 -7.89
CA MET A 45 -7.56 -8.87 -7.05
C MET A 45 -8.19 -9.97 -6.20
N GLU A 46 -9.37 -9.73 -5.66
CA GLU A 46 -10.13 -10.76 -4.94
C GLU A 46 -10.47 -11.94 -5.85
N SER A 47 -10.92 -11.67 -7.07
CA SER A 47 -11.19 -12.73 -8.06
C SER A 47 -9.92 -13.48 -8.44
N LYS A 48 -8.83 -12.77 -8.70
CA LYS A 48 -7.54 -13.38 -9.09
C LYS A 48 -6.97 -14.29 -8.01
N TRP A 49 -6.98 -13.85 -6.76
CA TRP A 49 -6.24 -14.49 -5.69
C TRP A 49 -7.09 -15.40 -4.78
N ASN A 50 -8.39 -15.16 -4.74
CA ASN A 50 -9.28 -15.81 -3.77
C ASN A 50 -10.47 -16.53 -4.42
N SER A 51 -10.52 -16.64 -5.74
CA SER A 51 -11.57 -17.39 -6.42
C SER A 51 -11.56 -18.86 -5.99
N GLY A 52 -12.72 -19.37 -5.57
CA GLY A 52 -12.87 -20.74 -5.09
C GLY A 52 -12.36 -21.00 -3.68
N ILE A 53 -11.83 -19.98 -2.99
CA ILE A 53 -11.39 -20.11 -1.59
C ILE A 53 -12.58 -19.83 -0.67
N SER A 54 -12.95 -20.82 0.13
CA SER A 54 -14.10 -20.73 1.07
C SER A 54 -13.70 -20.30 2.48
N SER A 55 -12.41 -20.37 2.82
CA SER A 55 -11.90 -20.09 4.17
C SER A 55 -11.06 -18.82 4.20
N GLU A 56 -11.39 -17.89 5.11
CA GLU A 56 -10.55 -16.70 5.32
C GLU A 56 -9.10 -17.05 5.69
N GLN A 57 -8.87 -18.19 6.35
CA GLN A 57 -7.53 -18.63 6.74
C GLN A 57 -6.64 -18.96 5.54
N GLU A 58 -7.22 -19.43 4.45
CA GLU A 58 -6.51 -19.78 3.20
C GLU A 58 -6.40 -18.60 2.23
N ALA A 59 -7.27 -17.60 2.40
CA ALA A 59 -7.33 -16.45 1.52
C ALA A 59 -6.03 -15.64 1.51
N LYS A 60 -5.70 -15.12 0.35
CA LYS A 60 -4.64 -14.12 0.22
C LYS A 60 -5.17 -12.76 0.68
N ALA A 61 -4.27 -11.99 1.30
CA ALA A 61 -4.61 -10.68 1.83
C ALA A 61 -4.18 -9.54 0.91
N GLY A 62 -4.88 -8.41 1.02
CA GLY A 62 -4.54 -7.16 0.36
C GLY A 62 -4.43 -6.00 1.34
N ILE A 63 -3.66 -4.99 0.95
CA ILE A 63 -3.57 -3.72 1.68
C ILE A 63 -3.79 -2.56 0.73
N VAL A 64 -4.67 -1.63 1.11
CA VAL A 64 -4.84 -0.34 0.44
C VAL A 64 -4.14 0.72 1.29
N PHE A 65 -3.05 1.28 0.80
CA PHE A 65 -2.35 2.38 1.44
C PHE A 65 -2.96 3.72 1.05
N THR A 66 -3.16 4.58 2.02
CA THR A 66 -3.67 5.93 1.84
C THR A 66 -2.74 6.97 2.45
N PRO A 67 -2.63 8.17 1.87
CA PRO A 67 -1.76 9.20 2.41
C PRO A 67 -2.28 9.79 3.75
N THR A 68 -3.60 9.68 3.99
CA THR A 68 -4.26 10.32 5.13
C THR A 68 -5.12 9.36 5.94
N VAL A 69 -5.42 9.75 7.18
CA VAL A 69 -6.34 9.04 8.08
C VAL A 69 -7.78 9.48 7.86
N ASN A 70 -7.96 10.80 7.72
CA ASN A 70 -9.23 11.50 7.70
C ASN A 70 -9.67 11.85 6.26
N TRP A 71 -10.86 12.44 6.13
CA TRP A 71 -11.49 12.83 4.88
C TRP A 71 -11.99 11.64 4.04
N ILE A 72 -12.61 11.96 2.93
CA ILE A 72 -13.22 10.96 2.03
C ILE A 72 -12.17 9.98 1.46
N LYS A 73 -10.95 10.46 1.25
CA LYS A 73 -9.82 9.69 0.71
C LYS A 73 -8.95 9.02 1.81
N GLY A 74 -9.33 9.16 3.08
CA GLY A 74 -8.57 8.60 4.21
C GLY A 74 -8.89 7.13 4.47
N CYS A 75 -7.95 6.41 5.11
CA CYS A 75 -8.09 4.98 5.37
C CYS A 75 -9.37 4.62 6.14
N TYR A 76 -9.83 5.49 7.03
CA TYR A 76 -11.06 5.26 7.80
C TYR A 76 -12.31 5.24 6.91
N ALA A 77 -12.47 6.26 6.06
CA ALA A 77 -13.62 6.37 5.16
C ALA A 77 -13.59 5.31 4.07
N LEU A 78 -12.42 5.04 3.51
CA LEU A 78 -12.25 4.01 2.47
C LEU A 78 -12.53 2.60 3.01
N ALA A 79 -12.15 2.29 4.26
CA ALA A 79 -12.51 1.01 4.87
C ALA A 79 -14.03 0.82 4.90
N SER A 80 -14.77 1.85 5.35
CA SER A 80 -16.23 1.80 5.41
C SER A 80 -16.85 1.65 4.03
N LYS A 81 -16.34 2.38 3.04
CA LYS A 81 -16.83 2.32 1.67
C LYS A 81 -16.57 0.97 1.02
N LEU A 82 -15.35 0.45 1.09
CA LEU A 82 -15.01 -0.87 0.56
C LEU A 82 -15.83 -1.98 1.22
N LYS A 83 -16.04 -1.89 2.54
CA LYS A 83 -16.89 -2.83 3.27
C LYS A 83 -18.33 -2.80 2.77
N SER A 84 -18.91 -1.61 2.58
CA SER A 84 -20.29 -1.44 2.09
C SER A 84 -20.45 -1.94 0.66
N ASP A 85 -19.53 -1.54 -0.23
CA ASP A 85 -19.70 -1.76 -1.67
C ASP A 85 -19.31 -3.18 -2.10
N LEU A 86 -18.35 -3.80 -1.41
CA LEU A 86 -17.86 -5.15 -1.73
C LEU A 86 -18.47 -6.25 -0.84
N GLY A 87 -19.20 -5.88 0.23
CA GLY A 87 -19.81 -6.85 1.14
C GLY A 87 -18.80 -7.70 1.92
N MET A 88 -17.53 -7.24 2.04
CA MET A 88 -16.47 -7.98 2.74
C MET A 88 -16.01 -7.27 4.02
N ASP A 89 -15.41 -8.00 4.97
CA ASP A 89 -14.85 -7.37 6.18
C ASP A 89 -13.58 -6.61 5.84
N VAL A 90 -13.66 -5.29 5.85
CA VAL A 90 -12.55 -4.37 5.64
C VAL A 90 -12.34 -3.57 6.91
N ARG A 91 -11.10 -3.53 7.39
CA ARG A 91 -10.75 -2.75 8.57
C ARG A 91 -9.69 -1.72 8.21
N TYR A 92 -9.52 -0.71 9.09
CA TYR A 92 -8.50 0.31 8.89
C TYR A 92 -7.42 0.24 9.96
N PHE A 93 -6.23 0.73 9.61
CA PHE A 93 -5.13 0.94 10.53
C PHE A 93 -4.47 2.30 10.29
N SER A 94 -4.27 3.07 11.35
CA SER A 94 -3.60 4.37 11.28
C SER A 94 -2.76 4.62 12.53
N GLY A 95 -1.74 5.46 12.39
CA GLY A 95 -0.93 5.89 13.54
C GLY A 95 -1.72 6.79 14.49
N GLU A 96 -2.56 7.65 13.92
CA GLU A 96 -3.41 8.58 14.65
C GLU A 96 -4.88 8.13 14.61
N LYS A 97 -5.62 8.50 15.67
CA LYS A 97 -7.05 8.22 15.75
C LYS A 97 -7.81 9.06 14.71
N PRO A 98 -8.70 8.45 13.92
CA PRO A 98 -9.58 9.22 13.03
C PRO A 98 -10.47 10.19 13.82
N LYS A 99 -10.66 11.40 13.29
CA LYS A 99 -11.51 12.42 13.92
C LYS A 99 -12.95 11.95 14.11
N GLN A 100 -13.46 11.15 13.19
CA GLN A 100 -14.82 10.57 13.22
C GLN A 100 -14.94 9.36 14.15
N SER A 101 -13.83 8.82 14.66
CA SER A 101 -13.86 7.65 15.54
C SER A 101 -14.34 8.03 16.94
N SER A 102 -15.33 7.32 17.44
CA SER A 102 -15.83 7.44 18.82
C SER A 102 -14.91 6.82 19.87
N LEU A 103 -13.85 6.12 19.45
CA LEU A 103 -12.90 5.47 20.36
C LEU A 103 -12.10 6.54 21.13
N LYS A 104 -11.99 6.37 22.44
CA LYS A 104 -11.10 7.19 23.29
C LYS A 104 -9.68 6.61 23.29
N GLY A 105 -8.67 7.40 23.68
CA GLY A 105 -7.24 7.11 23.59
C GLY A 105 -6.85 5.63 23.77
N ASP A 106 -6.90 5.10 24.97
CA ASP A 106 -6.49 3.71 25.30
C ASP A 106 -7.30 2.66 24.51
N LYS A 107 -8.56 2.96 24.21
CA LYS A 107 -9.39 2.08 23.38
C LYS A 107 -8.97 2.08 21.92
N PHE A 108 -8.37 3.16 21.45
CA PHE A 108 -7.82 3.20 20.08
C PHE A 108 -6.54 2.37 19.97
N ASP A 109 -5.68 2.37 20.96
CA ASP A 109 -4.48 1.52 20.98
C ASP A 109 -4.85 0.04 21.05
N THR A 110 -5.81 -0.32 21.88
CA THR A 110 -6.39 -1.67 21.92
C THR A 110 -6.99 -2.08 20.57
N TYR A 111 -7.70 -1.16 19.90
CA TYR A 111 -8.23 -1.37 18.55
C TYR A 111 -7.12 -1.65 17.55
N LYS A 112 -6.04 -0.85 17.53
CA LYS A 112 -4.90 -1.06 16.63
C LYS A 112 -4.26 -2.43 16.81
N GLN A 113 -4.02 -2.82 18.06
CA GLN A 113 -3.46 -4.13 18.38
C GLN A 113 -4.39 -5.26 17.91
N LYS A 114 -5.68 -5.14 18.17
CA LYS A 114 -6.66 -6.12 17.72
C LYS A 114 -6.71 -6.25 16.21
N VAL A 115 -6.80 -5.12 15.48
CA VAL A 115 -6.81 -5.09 14.00
C VAL A 115 -5.54 -5.77 13.46
N GLN A 116 -4.38 -5.45 14.01
CA GLN A 116 -3.12 -6.02 13.58
C GLN A 116 -3.05 -7.54 13.82
N ASN A 117 -3.48 -8.00 14.99
CA ASN A 117 -3.48 -9.43 15.34
C ASN A 117 -4.49 -10.21 14.50
N ASP A 118 -5.70 -9.68 14.33
CA ASP A 118 -6.74 -10.28 13.52
C ASP A 118 -6.34 -10.37 12.04
N PHE A 119 -5.64 -9.33 11.51
CA PHE A 119 -5.10 -9.36 10.15
C PHE A 119 -4.01 -10.42 9.98
N LYS A 120 -3.07 -10.50 10.95
CA LYS A 120 -2.05 -11.56 10.97
C LYS A 120 -2.66 -12.95 10.98
N ALA A 121 -3.71 -13.14 11.78
CA ALA A 121 -4.44 -14.40 11.91
C ALA A 121 -5.42 -14.68 10.75
N ASN A 122 -5.42 -13.87 9.69
CA ASN A 122 -6.31 -14.02 8.54
C ASN A 122 -7.81 -14.05 8.89
N LYS A 123 -8.22 -13.35 9.94
CA LYS A 123 -9.65 -13.22 10.28
C LYS A 123 -10.43 -12.32 9.33
N TYR A 124 -9.72 -11.51 8.59
CA TYR A 124 -10.19 -10.72 7.46
C TYR A 124 -9.00 -10.51 6.51
N ARG A 125 -9.28 -10.28 5.25
CA ARG A 125 -8.24 -10.28 4.21
C ARG A 125 -7.93 -8.94 3.58
N LEU A 126 -8.74 -7.90 3.80
CA LEU A 126 -8.49 -6.56 3.27
C LEU A 126 -8.32 -5.52 4.38
N LEU A 127 -7.23 -4.77 4.30
CA LEU A 127 -6.90 -3.69 5.22
C LEU A 127 -6.70 -2.39 4.47
N THR A 128 -7.30 -1.30 4.92
CA THR A 128 -6.89 0.05 4.51
C THR A 128 -5.95 0.63 5.56
N ALA A 129 -4.85 1.22 5.15
CA ALA A 129 -3.84 1.68 6.10
C ALA A 129 -3.12 2.95 5.66
N THR A 130 -2.63 3.71 6.62
CA THR A 130 -1.58 4.69 6.36
C THR A 130 -0.20 4.03 6.48
N LYS A 131 0.85 4.73 6.08
CA LYS A 131 2.26 4.28 6.25
C LYS A 131 2.60 3.79 7.66
N ALA A 132 1.84 4.17 8.68
CA ALA A 132 2.02 3.70 10.05
C ALA A 132 1.82 2.19 10.22
N PHE A 133 1.13 1.52 9.29
CA PHE A 133 1.00 0.06 9.28
C PHE A 133 2.29 -0.61 8.82
N GLY A 134 3.39 -0.18 9.20
CA GLY A 134 4.64 -0.69 8.66
C GLY A 134 5.51 -1.41 9.68
N MET A 135 5.43 -1.03 10.92
CA MET A 135 6.36 -1.51 11.92
C MET A 135 5.86 -2.80 12.56
N GLY A 136 6.64 -3.88 12.40
CA GLY A 136 6.42 -5.14 13.14
C GLY A 136 5.33 -6.09 12.60
N VAL A 137 4.74 -5.85 11.42
CA VAL A 137 3.80 -6.79 10.82
C VAL A 137 4.50 -7.68 9.82
N ASN A 138 4.71 -8.94 10.22
CA ASN A 138 5.15 -9.98 9.31
C ASN A 138 3.95 -10.87 8.95
N LYS A 139 3.38 -10.65 7.76
CA LYS A 139 2.33 -11.47 7.16
C LYS A 139 2.78 -11.89 5.77
N THR A 140 2.86 -13.18 5.55
CA THR A 140 3.53 -13.75 4.37
C THR A 140 2.61 -13.90 3.17
N ASN A 141 1.31 -13.96 3.38
CA ASN A 141 0.30 -14.20 2.34
C ASN A 141 -0.35 -12.92 1.78
N ILE A 142 0.31 -11.75 1.89
CA ILE A 142 -0.17 -10.53 1.23
C ILE A 142 0.14 -10.64 -0.26
N ALA A 143 -0.90 -10.71 -1.08
CA ALA A 143 -0.79 -10.92 -2.53
C ALA A 143 -0.92 -9.62 -3.32
N TYR A 144 -1.45 -8.56 -2.73
CA TYR A 144 -1.49 -7.27 -3.41
C TYR A 144 -1.43 -6.09 -2.45
N THR A 145 -0.87 -5.00 -2.95
CA THR A 145 -0.93 -3.67 -2.35
C THR A 145 -1.47 -2.67 -3.38
N ILE A 146 -2.31 -1.76 -2.94
CA ILE A 146 -2.83 -0.68 -3.76
C ILE A 146 -2.53 0.64 -3.05
N HIS A 147 -1.80 1.53 -3.69
CA HIS A 147 -1.54 2.87 -3.20
C HIS A 147 -2.60 3.81 -3.77
N TYR A 148 -3.43 4.36 -2.89
CA TYR A 148 -4.48 5.31 -3.25
C TYR A 148 -3.91 6.72 -3.37
N GLY A 149 -3.06 6.91 -4.37
CA GLY A 149 -2.26 8.09 -4.62
C GLY A 149 -0.77 7.78 -4.64
N ILE A 150 0.03 8.75 -5.04
CA ILE A 150 1.49 8.61 -5.13
C ILE A 150 2.09 8.62 -3.72
N PRO A 151 2.89 7.61 -3.34
CA PRO A 151 3.61 7.63 -2.07
C PRO A 151 4.59 8.81 -1.97
N SER A 152 4.91 9.21 -0.75
CA SER A 152 5.74 10.39 -0.48
C SER A 152 7.18 10.28 -1.00
N SER A 153 7.64 9.09 -1.35
CA SER A 153 8.94 8.81 -1.97
C SER A 153 8.96 7.40 -2.55
N MET A 154 9.93 7.12 -3.42
CA MET A 154 10.18 5.76 -3.92
C MET A 154 10.52 4.79 -2.79
N GLU A 155 11.24 5.25 -1.78
CA GLU A 155 11.53 4.43 -0.60
C GLU A 155 10.23 4.05 0.15
N ALA A 156 9.33 5.00 0.33
CA ALA A 156 8.01 4.72 0.94
C ALA A 156 7.23 3.71 0.11
N LEU A 157 7.20 3.88 -1.23
CA LEU A 157 6.58 2.91 -2.13
C LEU A 157 7.17 1.51 -1.95
N TYR A 158 8.49 1.37 -1.96
CA TYR A 158 9.16 0.09 -1.79
C TYR A 158 8.91 -0.55 -0.43
N GLN A 159 8.88 0.24 0.65
CA GLN A 159 8.58 -0.24 2.00
C GLN A 159 7.13 -0.71 2.15
N GLU A 160 6.19 -0.01 1.55
CA GLU A 160 4.77 -0.34 1.58
C GLU A 160 4.46 -1.52 0.66
N ALA A 161 4.87 -1.48 -0.59
CA ALA A 161 4.73 -2.56 -1.56
C ALA A 161 5.45 -3.83 -1.10
N GLY A 162 6.61 -3.69 -0.47
CA GLY A 162 7.41 -4.78 0.06
C GLY A 162 6.75 -5.56 1.20
N ARG A 163 5.54 -5.21 1.60
CA ARG A 163 4.70 -6.02 2.48
C ARG A 163 4.08 -7.20 1.76
N ALA A 164 3.82 -7.06 0.46
CA ALA A 164 3.39 -8.15 -0.40
C ALA A 164 4.57 -9.03 -0.83
N GLY A 165 4.28 -10.21 -1.34
CA GLY A 165 5.27 -11.10 -1.93
C GLY A 165 6.34 -11.62 -0.96
N ARG A 166 6.07 -11.73 0.34
CA ARG A 166 7.09 -12.12 1.32
C ARG A 166 7.40 -13.62 1.34
N ASP A 167 6.43 -14.44 1.01
CA ASP A 167 6.65 -15.87 0.87
C ASP A 167 7.08 -16.17 -0.56
N LYS A 168 8.39 -16.37 -0.75
CA LYS A 168 8.94 -16.68 -2.07
C LYS A 168 8.28 -17.88 -2.72
N LYS A 169 7.93 -18.91 -1.95
CA LYS A 169 7.29 -20.12 -2.48
C LYS A 169 5.91 -19.84 -3.06
N LEU A 170 5.16 -18.92 -2.43
CA LEU A 170 3.82 -18.54 -2.89
C LEU A 170 3.84 -17.63 -4.11
N PHE A 171 4.90 -16.83 -4.27
CA PHE A 171 4.94 -15.73 -5.24
C PHE A 171 6.05 -15.88 -6.31
N THR A 172 6.65 -17.08 -6.44
CA THR A 172 7.65 -17.35 -7.48
C THR A 172 7.03 -17.40 -8.87
N GLU A 173 5.94 -18.15 -9.04
CA GLU A 173 5.29 -18.31 -10.35
C GLU A 173 4.34 -17.15 -10.66
N THR A 174 3.68 -16.63 -9.64
CA THR A 174 2.73 -15.51 -9.77
C THR A 174 3.12 -14.40 -8.79
N PRO A 175 3.85 -13.37 -9.23
CA PRO A 175 4.24 -12.27 -8.38
C PRO A 175 3.06 -11.53 -7.77
N ALA A 176 3.25 -11.05 -6.54
CA ALA A 176 2.28 -10.18 -5.86
C ALA A 176 2.14 -8.86 -6.61
N ASN A 177 0.93 -8.36 -6.71
CA ASN A 177 0.62 -7.14 -7.47
C ASN A 177 0.76 -5.88 -6.60
N CYS A 178 1.46 -4.89 -7.08
CA CYS A 178 1.64 -3.59 -6.42
C CYS A 178 1.15 -2.49 -7.35
N TYR A 179 0.02 -1.88 -7.00
CA TYR A 179 -0.62 -0.84 -7.81
C TYR A 179 -0.43 0.54 -7.20
N VAL A 180 -0.24 1.53 -8.06
CA VAL A 180 -0.33 2.95 -7.71
C VAL A 180 -1.45 3.55 -8.54
N LEU A 181 -2.52 4.02 -7.87
CA LEU A 181 -3.60 4.76 -8.51
C LEU A 181 -3.25 6.24 -8.51
N MET A 182 -3.13 6.83 -9.68
CA MET A 182 -2.87 8.24 -9.86
C MET A 182 -3.83 8.84 -10.86
N THR A 183 -4.24 10.06 -10.63
CA THR A 183 -5.00 10.83 -11.62
C THR A 183 -3.99 11.49 -12.56
N LYS A 184 -4.03 11.11 -13.83
CA LYS A 184 -3.35 11.83 -14.87
C LYS A 184 -4.24 13.00 -15.27
N GLU A 185 -4.01 14.15 -14.66
CA GLU A 185 -4.64 15.36 -15.18
C GLU A 185 -4.16 15.62 -16.61
N ASN A 186 -4.93 16.46 -17.36
CA ASN A 186 -4.62 16.87 -18.73
C ASN A 186 -3.26 17.58 -18.88
N ASN A 187 -2.38 17.42 -17.93
CA ASN A 187 -1.04 17.96 -17.85
C ASN A 187 -0.03 16.85 -18.07
N THR A 188 0.09 16.41 -19.33
CA THR A 188 1.14 15.46 -19.77
C THR A 188 2.52 15.90 -19.31
N ASP A 189 2.76 17.20 -19.24
CA ASP A 189 4.03 17.80 -18.86
C ASP A 189 4.49 17.40 -17.45
N ALA A 190 3.55 17.26 -16.48
CA ALA A 190 3.93 16.91 -15.11
C ALA A 190 4.39 15.46 -14.96
N LEU A 191 3.88 14.54 -15.78
CA LEU A 191 4.36 13.15 -15.80
C LEU A 191 5.69 13.01 -16.52
N ASP A 192 5.85 13.74 -17.62
CA ASP A 192 7.10 13.76 -18.38
C ASP A 192 8.22 14.33 -17.51
N GLU A 193 7.94 15.36 -16.70
CA GLU A 193 8.87 15.89 -15.70
C GLU A 193 9.25 14.85 -14.61
N ILE A 194 8.32 14.00 -14.17
CA ILE A 194 8.62 12.97 -13.17
C ILE A 194 9.50 11.85 -13.73
N TRP A 195 9.33 11.53 -15.01
CA TRP A 195 10.12 10.50 -15.69
C TRP A 195 11.42 11.02 -16.29
N ASP A 196 11.60 12.34 -16.39
CA ASP A 196 12.83 12.94 -16.83
C ASP A 196 13.90 12.87 -15.73
N VAL A 197 14.90 12.05 -15.94
CA VAL A 197 16.03 11.86 -15.00
C VAL A 197 16.86 13.14 -14.76
N SER A 198 16.67 14.17 -15.60
CA SER A 198 17.30 15.50 -15.45
C SER A 198 16.53 16.41 -14.50
N THR A 199 15.29 16.08 -14.16
CA THR A 199 14.42 16.91 -13.31
C THR A 199 14.94 16.94 -11.86
N SER A 200 15.06 18.13 -11.29
CA SER A 200 15.54 18.29 -9.94
C SER A 200 14.57 17.72 -8.90
N ILE A 201 15.08 17.24 -7.75
CA ILE A 201 14.24 16.70 -6.66
C ILE A 201 13.16 17.70 -6.17
N PRO A 202 13.43 19.02 -6.05
CA PRO A 202 12.39 20.00 -5.70
C PRO A 202 11.28 20.08 -6.74
N ASP A 203 11.62 20.02 -8.02
CA ASP A 203 10.64 20.09 -9.11
C ASP A 203 9.81 18.81 -9.21
N LEU A 204 10.43 17.64 -9.04
CA LEU A 204 9.73 16.36 -8.90
C LEU A 204 8.69 16.39 -7.77
N LYS A 205 9.05 16.96 -6.61
CA LYS A 205 8.12 17.09 -5.48
C LYS A 205 6.96 18.03 -5.79
N LYS A 206 7.20 19.09 -6.57
CA LYS A 206 6.18 20.05 -6.98
C LYS A 206 5.23 19.42 -7.99
N SER A 207 5.75 18.70 -8.97
CA SER A 207 4.96 18.01 -10.00
C SER A 207 4.16 16.86 -9.41
N ALA A 208 4.76 16.06 -8.51
CA ALA A 208 4.05 15.02 -7.78
C ALA A 208 2.89 15.56 -6.92
N LYS A 209 3.06 16.75 -6.31
CA LYS A 209 1.97 17.41 -5.58
C LYS A 209 0.82 17.83 -6.47
N LYS A 210 1.09 18.32 -7.68
CA LYS A 210 0.02 18.67 -8.63
C LYS A 210 -0.81 17.48 -9.07
N LEU A 211 -0.21 16.29 -9.15
CA LEU A 211 -0.89 15.06 -9.56
C LEU A 211 -1.75 14.43 -8.44
N ASP A 212 -1.50 14.77 -7.18
CA ASP A 212 -2.12 14.10 -6.03
C ASP A 212 -3.19 14.95 -5.28
N PHE A 213 -3.33 16.25 -5.58
CA PHE A 213 -4.06 17.20 -4.72
C PHE A 213 -5.32 17.84 -5.30
N GLU A 214 -5.77 17.46 -6.48
CA GLU A 214 -7.11 17.79 -6.99
C GLU A 214 -7.98 16.52 -7.05
#